data_93f7c08b728e13bc4a78c3f77b4260cf
#
_entry.id   93f7c08b728e13bc4a78c3f77b4260cf
#
_cell.length_a   1.000
_cell.length_b   1.000
_cell.length_c   1.000
_cell.angle_alpha   90.00
_cell.angle_beta   90.00
_cell.angle_gamma   90.00
#
_symmetry.space_group_name_H-M   'P 1'
#
loop_
_entity.id
_entity.type
_entity.pdbx_description
1 polymer ?
#
loop_
_entity_poly.entity_id
_entity_poly.type
_entity_poly.pdbx_seq_one_letter_code
_entity_poly.pdbx_strand_id
1 'polypeptide(L)'
;MRKKEELRLKRHKRIRMKLSGTPQKPRLVVHRSLKNISGQVIDDIAGKVLFSLSTKDKALKQKFTCAGNLSSATLFGEIFAKEAKEKGFSKVIFDRAGYLYHGRIKIFAEALRKGGMEF
;
A
#
# COMPACT_ATOMS: atom_id res chain seq x y z
N MET A 1 15.53 -18.44 -2.95
CA MET A 1 14.55 -17.55 -2.27
C MET A 1 14.46 -17.92 -0.80
N ARG A 2 14.37 -16.94 0.06
CA ARG A 2 14.26 -17.17 1.51
C ARG A 2 12.91 -17.81 1.84
N LYS A 3 12.89 -18.69 2.83
CA LYS A 3 11.66 -19.37 3.26
C LYS A 3 10.55 -18.40 3.67
N LYS A 4 10.89 -17.32 4.38
CA LYS A 4 9.92 -16.29 4.78
C LYS A 4 9.27 -15.63 3.57
N GLU A 5 10.03 -15.34 2.53
CA GLU A 5 9.52 -14.73 1.32
C GLU A 5 8.65 -15.69 0.53
N GLU A 6 9.01 -16.96 0.47
CA GLU A 6 8.18 -18.00 -0.16
C GLU A 6 6.83 -18.10 0.53
N LEU A 7 6.82 -18.07 1.86
CA LEU A 7 5.58 -18.11 2.64
C LEU A 7 4.73 -16.86 2.41
N ARG A 8 5.36 -15.68 2.31
CA ARG A 8 4.67 -14.44 2.00
C ARG A 8 4.01 -14.51 0.63
N LEU A 9 4.73 -15.00 -0.37
CA LEU A 9 4.21 -15.12 -1.72
C LEU A 9 3.03 -16.09 -1.79
N LYS A 10 3.08 -17.18 -1.03
CA LYS A 10 1.95 -18.12 -0.94
C LYS A 10 0.72 -17.43 -0.32
N ARG A 11 0.92 -16.64 0.74
CA ARG A 11 -0.16 -15.88 1.36
C ARG A 11 -0.73 -14.85 0.40
N HIS A 12 0.12 -14.14 -0.33
CA HIS A 12 -0.31 -13.15 -1.32
C HIS A 12 -1.16 -13.80 -2.42
N LYS A 13 -0.70 -14.93 -2.94
CA LYS A 13 -1.44 -15.67 -3.96
C LYS A 13 -2.82 -16.08 -3.46
N ARG A 14 -2.92 -16.56 -2.21
CA ARG A 14 -4.19 -16.95 -1.59
C ARG A 14 -5.12 -15.74 -1.44
N ILE A 15 -4.59 -14.60 -1.00
CA ILE A 15 -5.35 -13.37 -0.85
C ILE A 15 -5.87 -12.90 -2.21
N ARG A 16 -5.02 -12.95 -3.24
CA ARG A 16 -5.37 -12.52 -4.60
C ARG A 16 -6.48 -13.34 -5.22
N MET A 17 -6.67 -14.58 -4.80
CA MET A 17 -7.79 -15.40 -5.25
C MET A 17 -9.14 -14.86 -4.80
N LYS A 18 -9.17 -14.06 -3.73
CA LYS A 18 -10.38 -13.50 -3.14
C LYS A 18 -10.55 -12.00 -3.41
N LEU A 19 -9.50 -11.31 -3.85
CA LEU A 19 -9.50 -9.87 -4.05
C LEU A 19 -9.27 -9.52 -5.51
N SER A 20 -10.15 -8.68 -6.05
CA SER A 20 -9.99 -8.13 -7.39
C SER A 20 -10.48 -6.69 -7.40
N GLY A 21 -9.62 -5.77 -7.81
CA GLY A 21 -9.95 -4.36 -7.90
C GLY A 21 -10.78 -4.04 -9.13
N THR A 22 -11.75 -3.13 -8.98
CA THR A 22 -12.59 -2.62 -10.07
C THR A 22 -12.33 -1.13 -10.25
N PRO A 23 -12.76 -0.50 -11.35
CA PRO A 23 -12.61 0.96 -11.48
C PRO A 23 -13.27 1.75 -10.36
N GLN A 24 -14.38 1.26 -9.80
CA GLN A 24 -15.13 1.93 -8.73
C GLN A 24 -14.49 1.67 -7.36
N LYS A 25 -13.87 0.51 -7.18
CA LYS A 25 -13.21 0.13 -5.94
C LYS A 25 -11.91 -0.59 -6.26
N PRO A 26 -10.87 0.17 -6.67
CA PRO A 26 -9.60 -0.42 -7.08
C PRO A 26 -8.85 -1.06 -5.90
N ARG A 27 -7.93 -1.94 -6.23
CA ARG A 27 -7.12 -2.65 -5.24
C ARG A 27 -5.90 -1.79 -4.88
N LEU A 28 -5.75 -1.48 -3.59
CA LEU A 28 -4.57 -0.81 -3.07
C LEU A 28 -3.65 -1.87 -2.51
N VAL A 29 -2.52 -2.11 -3.20
CA VAL A 29 -1.52 -3.08 -2.76
C VAL A 29 -0.35 -2.34 -2.12
N VAL A 30 0.09 -2.81 -0.96
CA VAL A 30 1.24 -2.26 -0.25
C VAL A 30 2.45 -3.16 -0.45
N HIS A 31 3.62 -2.57 -0.56
CA HIS A 31 4.88 -3.30 -0.60
C HIS A 31 5.86 -2.63 0.37
N ARG A 32 6.58 -3.44 1.12
CA ARG A 32 7.63 -2.93 2.01
C ARG A 32 8.93 -3.66 1.79
N SER A 33 10.01 -2.91 1.89
CA SER A 33 11.35 -3.46 2.00
C SER A 33 11.92 -3.04 3.35
N LEU A 34 13.17 -3.40 3.63
CA LEU A 34 13.82 -3.02 4.88
C LEU A 34 13.82 -1.50 5.10
N LYS A 35 14.05 -0.73 4.06
CA LYS A 35 14.22 0.73 4.14
C LYS A 35 13.09 1.55 3.54
N ASN A 36 12.15 0.94 2.84
CA ASN A 36 11.13 1.69 2.11
C ASN A 36 9.75 1.04 2.16
N ILE A 37 8.74 1.84 1.87
CA ILE A 37 7.36 1.38 1.76
C ILE A 37 6.74 2.04 0.53
N SER A 38 5.88 1.32 -0.17
CA SER A 38 5.20 1.82 -1.36
C SER A 38 3.77 1.31 -1.43
N GLY A 39 2.94 2.00 -2.19
CA GLY A 39 1.57 1.61 -2.43
C GLY A 39 1.19 1.85 -3.89
N GLN A 40 0.33 0.98 -4.41
CA GLN A 40 -0.20 1.09 -5.77
C GLN A 40 -1.70 0.88 -5.75
N VAL A 41 -2.42 1.72 -6.48
CA VAL A 41 -3.87 1.57 -6.69
C VAL A 41 -4.06 0.98 -8.08
N ILE A 42 -4.63 -0.22 -8.15
CA ILE A 42 -4.67 -1.03 -9.37
C ILE A 42 -6.12 -1.36 -9.75
N ASP A 43 -6.44 -1.17 -11.03
CA ASP A 43 -7.66 -1.66 -11.64
C ASP A 43 -7.34 -3.01 -12.28
N ASP A 44 -7.79 -4.10 -11.65
CA ASP A 44 -7.51 -5.46 -12.11
C ASP A 44 -8.30 -5.84 -13.37
N ILE A 45 -9.40 -5.15 -13.66
CA ILE A 45 -10.18 -5.40 -14.87
C ILE A 45 -9.45 -4.89 -16.10
N ALA A 46 -8.91 -3.66 -16.01
CA ALA A 46 -8.14 -3.08 -17.11
C ALA A 46 -6.67 -3.48 -17.08
N GLY A 47 -6.19 -4.06 -15.97
CA GLY A 47 -4.79 -4.40 -15.79
C GLY A 47 -3.88 -3.19 -15.70
N LYS A 48 -4.37 -2.08 -15.13
CA LYS A 48 -3.62 -0.81 -15.05
C LYS A 48 -3.36 -0.40 -13.62
N VAL A 49 -2.15 0.18 -13.40
CA VAL A 49 -1.84 0.92 -12.17
C VAL A 49 -2.39 2.33 -12.35
N LEU A 50 -3.38 2.70 -11.55
CA LEU A 50 -4.04 4.01 -11.63
C LEU A 50 -3.27 5.10 -10.87
N PHE A 51 -2.58 4.72 -9.80
CA PHE A 51 -1.85 5.63 -8.95
C PHE A 51 -0.80 4.85 -8.17
N SER A 52 0.40 5.39 -8.03
CA SER A 52 1.43 4.77 -7.21
C SER A 52 2.27 5.84 -6.51
N LEU A 53 2.78 5.48 -5.34
CA LEU A 53 3.63 6.34 -4.55
C LEU A 53 4.61 5.48 -3.77
N SER A 54 5.83 5.99 -3.59
CA SER A 54 6.86 5.28 -2.83
C SER A 54 7.70 6.29 -2.04
N THR A 55 8.20 5.85 -0.89
CA THR A 55 9.15 6.66 -0.12
C THR A 55 10.46 6.89 -0.88
N LYS A 56 10.72 6.13 -1.95
CA LYS A 56 11.87 6.32 -2.84
C LYS A 56 11.68 7.43 -3.88
N ASP A 57 10.45 7.87 -4.10
CA ASP A 57 10.16 8.87 -5.12
C ASP A 57 10.88 10.18 -4.82
N LYS A 58 11.41 10.84 -5.87
CA LYS A 58 12.17 12.08 -5.71
C LYS A 58 11.42 13.14 -4.92
N ALA A 59 10.12 13.25 -5.14
CA ALA A 59 9.26 14.23 -4.45
C ALA A 59 9.14 13.95 -2.94
N LEU A 60 9.32 12.70 -2.50
CA LEU A 60 9.14 12.29 -1.12
C LEU A 60 10.43 11.94 -0.40
N LYS A 61 11.49 11.64 -1.15
CA LYS A 61 12.74 11.13 -0.59
C LYS A 61 13.32 11.98 0.55
N GLN A 62 13.21 13.30 0.45
CA GLN A 62 13.73 14.21 1.46
C GLN A 62 12.94 14.17 2.77
N LYS A 63 11.67 13.77 2.71
CA LYS A 63 10.80 13.67 3.89
C LYS A 63 11.04 12.38 4.68
N PHE A 64 11.75 11.42 4.09
CA PHE A 64 11.96 10.09 4.67
C PHE A 64 13.45 9.78 4.78
N THR A 65 14.11 10.33 5.79
CA THR A 65 15.51 10.01 6.09
C THR A 65 15.67 8.57 6.57
N CYS A 66 14.63 8.03 7.21
CA CYS A 66 14.57 6.64 7.64
C CYS A 66 13.17 6.09 7.41
N ALA A 67 12.90 5.63 6.19
CA ALA A 67 11.58 5.15 5.80
C ALA A 67 11.25 3.73 6.28
N GLY A 68 12.15 3.11 7.06
CA GLY A 68 11.95 1.76 7.57
C GLY A 68 11.27 1.69 8.94
N ASN A 69 10.88 2.80 9.55
CA ASN A 69 10.29 2.80 10.89
C ASN A 69 8.77 3.09 10.87
N LEU A 70 8.14 2.98 12.05
CA LEU A 70 6.69 3.18 12.19
C LEU A 70 6.26 4.61 11.94
N SER A 71 7.05 5.60 12.36
CA SER A 71 6.77 7.02 12.12
C SER A 71 6.71 7.33 10.64
N SER A 72 7.62 6.75 9.85
CA SER A 72 7.62 6.92 8.40
C SER A 72 6.40 6.29 7.76
N ALA A 73 5.94 5.14 8.27
CA ALA A 73 4.72 4.51 7.77
C ALA A 73 3.50 5.40 8.01
N THR A 74 3.41 6.05 9.16
CA THR A 74 2.33 6.99 9.47
C THR A 74 2.36 8.18 8.51
N LEU A 75 3.50 8.82 8.36
CA LEU A 75 3.64 9.97 7.46
C LEU A 75 3.34 9.60 6.01
N PHE A 76 3.86 8.47 5.56
CA PHE A 76 3.60 7.99 4.20
C PHE A 76 2.12 7.71 3.97
N GLY A 77 1.44 7.10 4.95
CA GLY A 77 0.00 6.85 4.89
C GLY A 77 -0.81 8.13 4.78
N GLU A 78 -0.44 9.16 5.53
CA GLU A 78 -1.10 10.47 5.47
C GLU A 78 -0.93 11.11 4.09
N ILE A 79 0.28 11.10 3.54
CA ILE A 79 0.58 11.65 2.22
C ILE A 79 -0.17 10.86 1.14
N PHE A 80 -0.12 9.53 1.22
CA PHE A 80 -0.78 8.65 0.25
C PHE A 80 -2.29 8.89 0.22
N ALA A 81 -2.93 8.94 1.39
CA ALA A 81 -4.37 9.17 1.49
C ALA A 81 -4.76 10.51 0.88
N LYS A 82 -4.01 11.58 1.17
CA LYS A 82 -4.27 12.89 0.63
C LYS A 82 -4.20 12.91 -0.90
N GLU A 83 -3.12 12.39 -1.46
CA GLU A 83 -2.92 12.39 -2.91
C GLU A 83 -3.87 11.45 -3.63
N ALA A 84 -4.16 10.28 -3.06
CA ALA A 84 -5.12 9.35 -3.65
C ALA A 84 -6.53 9.95 -3.70
N LYS A 85 -6.95 10.62 -2.63
CA LYS A 85 -8.26 11.28 -2.57
C LYS A 85 -8.36 12.43 -3.57
N GLU A 86 -7.30 13.20 -3.74
CA GLU A 86 -7.24 14.27 -4.74
C GLU A 86 -7.45 13.73 -6.16
N LYS A 87 -7.04 12.48 -6.41
CA LYS A 87 -7.24 11.81 -7.69
C LYS A 87 -8.53 11.00 -7.77
N GLY A 88 -9.36 11.04 -6.73
CA GLY A 88 -10.66 10.38 -6.71
C GLY A 88 -10.66 8.95 -6.18
N PHE A 89 -9.56 8.47 -5.60
CA PHE A 89 -9.45 7.11 -5.08
C PHE A 89 -9.66 7.07 -3.58
N SER A 90 -10.90 7.25 -3.12
CA SER A 90 -11.20 7.19 -1.68
C SER A 90 -11.69 5.82 -1.22
N LYS A 91 -12.31 5.05 -2.10
CA LYS A 91 -12.79 3.69 -1.79
C LYS A 91 -11.88 2.68 -2.47
N VAL A 92 -11.28 1.80 -1.67
CA VAL A 92 -10.32 0.80 -2.19
C VAL A 92 -10.51 -0.54 -1.49
N ILE A 93 -9.98 -1.59 -2.12
CA ILE A 93 -9.81 -2.89 -1.49
C ILE A 93 -8.36 -2.97 -1.04
N PHE A 94 -8.13 -3.12 0.25
CA PHE A 94 -6.76 -3.16 0.77
C PHE A 94 -6.15 -4.55 0.61
N ASP A 95 -5.03 -4.64 -0.12
CA ASP A 95 -4.28 -5.88 -0.35
C ASP A 95 -2.93 -5.75 0.36
N ARG A 96 -2.75 -6.48 1.44
CA ARG A 96 -1.50 -6.48 2.22
C ARG A 96 -0.35 -7.26 1.56
N ALA A 97 -0.56 -7.76 0.34
CA ALA A 97 0.46 -8.44 -0.47
C ALA A 97 1.12 -9.64 0.23
N GLY A 98 0.39 -10.33 1.12
CA GLY A 98 0.88 -11.47 1.87
C GLY A 98 1.71 -11.12 3.11
N TYR A 99 1.97 -9.83 3.37
CA TYR A 99 2.58 -9.42 4.63
C TYR A 99 1.60 -9.62 5.77
N LEU A 100 2.11 -9.88 6.98
CA LEU A 100 1.26 -9.95 8.15
C LEU A 100 0.70 -8.55 8.45
N TYR A 101 -0.55 -8.49 8.91
CA TYR A 101 -1.18 -7.23 9.30
C TYR A 101 -0.63 -6.77 10.65
N HIS A 102 0.61 -6.27 10.63
CA HIS A 102 1.39 -5.96 11.82
C HIS A 102 2.45 -4.91 11.46
N GLY A 103 2.91 -4.17 12.45
CA GLY A 103 4.00 -3.20 12.29
C GLY A 103 3.66 -2.13 11.25
N ARG A 104 4.59 -1.90 10.33
CA ARG A 104 4.46 -0.85 9.31
C ARG A 104 3.22 -0.99 8.43
N ILE A 105 2.84 -2.22 8.09
CA ILE A 105 1.66 -2.45 7.25
C ILE A 105 0.39 -2.00 7.98
N LYS A 106 0.25 -2.36 9.25
CA LYS A 106 -0.89 -1.97 10.08
C LYS A 106 -0.93 -0.46 10.27
N ILE A 107 0.20 0.16 10.58
CA ILE A 107 0.30 1.61 10.79
C ILE A 107 -0.06 2.37 9.52
N PHE A 108 0.44 1.91 8.38
CA PHE A 108 0.10 2.49 7.08
C PHE A 108 -1.41 2.43 6.81
N ALA A 109 -2.02 1.26 7.03
CA ALA A 109 -3.46 1.08 6.83
C ALA A 109 -4.27 1.99 7.76
N GLU A 110 -3.87 2.11 9.03
CA GLU A 110 -4.55 2.99 9.99
C GLU A 110 -4.43 4.45 9.58
N ALA A 111 -3.27 4.87 9.08
CA ALA A 111 -3.06 6.24 8.60
C ALA A 111 -3.91 6.54 7.37
N LEU A 112 -4.07 5.58 6.46
CA LEU A 112 -4.95 5.71 5.31
C LEU A 112 -6.41 5.93 5.75
N ARG A 113 -6.88 5.15 6.73
CA ARG A 113 -8.24 5.28 7.25
C ARG A 113 -8.47 6.62 7.94
N LYS A 114 -7.50 7.08 8.72
CA LYS A 114 -7.56 8.42 9.33
C LYS A 114 -7.59 9.52 8.28
N GLY A 115 -6.93 9.32 7.15
CA GLY A 115 -6.93 10.24 6.03
C GLY A 115 -8.22 10.24 5.23
N GLY A 116 -9.18 9.39 5.57
CA GLY A 116 -10.49 9.35 4.94
C GLY A 116 -10.66 8.29 3.87
N MET A 117 -9.72 7.39 3.69
CA MET A 117 -9.88 6.26 2.77
C MET A 117 -10.79 5.19 3.39
N GLU A 118 -11.63 4.60 2.57
CA GLU A 118 -12.59 3.57 2.99
C GLU A 118 -12.18 2.19 2.51
N PHE A 119 -12.00 1.30 3.46
CA PHE A 119 -11.77 -0.12 3.19
C PHE A 119 -11.96 -0.96 4.45
#